data_b6bddb86d49caf4aa65d11e57a88b898
#
_entry.id   b6bddb86d49caf4aa65d11e57a88b898
#
_cell.length_a   1.000
_cell.length_b   1.000
_cell.length_c   1.000
_cell.angle_alpha   90.00
_cell.angle_beta   90.00
_cell.angle_gamma   90.00
#
_symmetry.space_group_name_H-M   'P 1'
#
loop_
_entity.id
_entity.type
_entity.pdbx_description
1 polymer ?
#
loop_
_entity_poly.entity_id
_entity_poly.type
_entity_poly.pdbx_seq_one_letter_code
_entity_poly.pdbx_strand_id
1 'polypeptide(L)'
;MNETVLQTKNFSKIYPNGKVGAKDINLEVKSGDIFAFIGHNGAGKTTTIKSIVGINDITSGDILIDNISVKENPLECKKLISYVPDNPDIYTSLTGMQYINLIADIFKVSKQDRKERTEKYAKDLEIIDNLNDPIANYSHGMKQKLVLISAFIHTPKLLVLDEPFVGLDPKASFVVKNMMKEFVNNGGAIFFSTHVLEVAEKLCNKVAIIKNGQIIKNGTMAEIKKDTSLENVFLESENE
;
A
#
# COMPACT_ATOMS: atom_id res chain seq x y z
N MET A 1 11.10 -17.79 11.34
CA MET A 1 10.05 -17.93 10.29
C MET A 1 9.38 -16.57 10.16
N ASN A 2 9.22 -16.06 8.94
CA ASN A 2 8.56 -14.77 8.75
C ASN A 2 7.07 -14.92 9.08
N GLU A 3 6.55 -14.08 9.99
CA GLU A 3 5.14 -14.10 10.40
C GLU A 3 4.23 -13.62 9.28
N THR A 4 3.05 -14.22 9.15
CA THR A 4 2.01 -13.76 8.21
C THR A 4 1.38 -12.49 8.74
N VAL A 5 1.51 -11.40 7.98
CA VAL A 5 0.99 -10.07 8.33
C VAL A 5 -0.37 -9.79 7.68
N LEU A 6 -0.56 -10.23 6.43
CA LEU A 6 -1.84 -10.15 5.72
C LEU A 6 -2.20 -11.52 5.17
N GLN A 7 -3.43 -11.95 5.39
CA GLN A 7 -4.00 -13.14 4.75
C GLN A 7 -5.43 -12.88 4.29
N THR A 8 -5.76 -13.24 3.07
CA THR A 8 -7.15 -13.28 2.61
C THR A 8 -7.59 -14.73 2.43
N LYS A 9 -8.81 -15.05 2.90
CA LYS A 9 -9.39 -16.40 2.87
C LYS A 9 -10.70 -16.39 2.12
N ASN A 10 -10.69 -16.84 0.86
CA ASN A 10 -11.84 -16.85 -0.05
C ASN A 10 -12.59 -15.51 -0.07
N PHE A 11 -11.80 -14.41 0.02
CA PHE A 11 -12.35 -13.07 0.10
C PHE A 11 -13.07 -12.70 -1.19
N SER A 12 -14.30 -12.23 -1.05
CA SER A 12 -15.09 -11.71 -2.17
C SER A 12 -15.79 -10.40 -1.82
N LYS A 13 -15.85 -9.49 -2.79
CA LYS A 13 -16.61 -8.25 -2.75
C LYS A 13 -17.53 -8.14 -3.96
N ILE A 14 -18.82 -8.16 -3.69
CA ILE A 14 -19.87 -7.92 -4.69
C ILE A 14 -20.61 -6.66 -4.27
N TYR A 15 -20.72 -5.70 -5.17
CA TYR A 15 -21.44 -4.45 -4.93
C TYR A 15 -22.97 -4.64 -5.05
N PRO A 16 -23.79 -3.75 -4.46
CA PRO A 16 -25.26 -3.88 -4.49
C PRO A 16 -25.85 -3.95 -5.90
N ASN A 17 -25.18 -3.37 -6.91
CA ASN A 17 -25.59 -3.44 -8.33
C ASN A 17 -25.18 -4.74 -9.03
N GLY A 18 -24.69 -5.76 -8.29
CA GLY A 18 -24.24 -7.03 -8.82
C GLY A 18 -22.83 -7.03 -9.42
N LYS A 19 -22.13 -5.87 -9.46
CA LYS A 19 -20.76 -5.81 -9.97
C LYS A 19 -19.81 -6.56 -9.04
N VAL A 20 -19.06 -7.50 -9.60
CA VAL A 20 -17.99 -8.21 -8.89
C VAL A 20 -16.75 -7.33 -8.85
N GLY A 21 -16.31 -6.96 -7.65
CA GLY A 21 -15.09 -6.19 -7.43
C GLY A 21 -13.89 -7.06 -7.10
N ALA A 22 -14.15 -8.18 -6.37
CA ALA A 22 -13.17 -9.22 -6.06
C ALA A 22 -13.92 -10.54 -5.83
N LYS A 23 -13.33 -11.67 -6.22
CA LYS A 23 -13.95 -12.99 -6.11
C LYS A 23 -12.91 -14.04 -5.73
N ASP A 24 -13.14 -14.73 -4.62
CA ASP A 24 -12.34 -15.84 -4.11
C ASP A 24 -10.84 -15.53 -4.02
N ILE A 25 -10.51 -14.31 -3.56
CA ILE A 25 -9.13 -13.86 -3.41
C ILE A 25 -8.47 -14.58 -2.23
N ASN A 26 -7.37 -15.29 -2.52
CA ASN A 26 -6.52 -15.94 -1.54
C ASN A 26 -5.08 -15.44 -1.69
N LEU A 27 -4.58 -14.70 -0.70
CA LEU A 27 -3.26 -14.08 -0.67
C LEU A 27 -2.62 -14.28 0.71
N GLU A 28 -1.30 -14.32 0.72
CA GLU A 28 -0.51 -14.29 1.95
C GLU A 28 0.69 -13.36 1.77
N VAL A 29 0.81 -12.37 2.67
CA VAL A 29 1.95 -11.45 2.77
C VAL A 29 2.61 -11.64 4.12
N LYS A 30 3.92 -11.84 4.13
CA LYS A 30 4.70 -12.08 5.33
C LYS A 30 5.56 -10.87 5.69
N SER A 31 5.97 -10.80 6.95
CA SER A 31 7.01 -9.86 7.37
C SER A 31 8.24 -9.99 6.45
N GLY A 32 8.75 -8.84 5.98
CA GLY A 32 9.84 -8.78 5.00
C GLY A 32 9.40 -8.82 3.53
N ASP A 33 8.10 -9.02 3.24
CA ASP A 33 7.63 -9.01 1.86
C ASP A 33 7.36 -7.58 1.35
N ILE A 34 7.77 -7.34 0.10
CA ILE A 34 7.22 -6.30 -0.76
C ILE A 34 6.38 -7.02 -1.81
N PHE A 35 5.07 -6.99 -1.66
CA PHE A 35 4.12 -7.72 -2.47
C PHE A 35 3.45 -6.79 -3.50
N ALA A 36 3.64 -7.07 -4.79
CA ALA A 36 2.97 -6.34 -5.87
C ALA A 36 1.62 -6.97 -6.22
N PHE A 37 0.58 -6.16 -6.34
CA PHE A 37 -0.74 -6.55 -6.81
C PHE A 37 -1.02 -5.85 -8.14
N ILE A 38 -0.89 -6.57 -9.24
CA ILE A 38 -0.88 -6.01 -10.59
C ILE A 38 -2.10 -6.43 -11.40
N GLY A 39 -2.54 -5.55 -12.30
CA GLY A 39 -3.69 -5.77 -13.16
C GLY A 39 -4.11 -4.50 -13.87
N HIS A 40 -4.91 -4.59 -14.91
CA HIS A 40 -5.44 -3.43 -15.63
C HIS A 40 -6.37 -2.57 -14.77
N ASN A 41 -6.69 -1.38 -15.27
CA ASN A 41 -7.71 -0.53 -14.65
C ASN A 41 -9.05 -1.27 -14.65
N GLY A 42 -9.71 -1.29 -13.47
CA GLY A 42 -10.94 -2.04 -13.28
C GLY A 42 -10.79 -3.53 -12.98
N ALA A 43 -9.57 -4.09 -12.92
CA ALA A 43 -9.34 -5.50 -12.59
C ALA A 43 -9.74 -5.90 -11.16
N GLY A 44 -9.95 -4.93 -10.25
CA GLY A 44 -10.33 -5.19 -8.84
C GLY A 44 -9.27 -4.79 -7.81
N LYS A 45 -8.14 -4.17 -8.23
CA LYS A 45 -7.04 -3.76 -7.33
C LYS A 45 -7.52 -2.87 -6.18
N THR A 46 -8.06 -1.70 -6.50
CA THR A 46 -8.54 -0.73 -5.51
C THR A 46 -9.68 -1.29 -4.65
N THR A 47 -10.55 -2.16 -5.21
CA THR A 47 -11.59 -2.85 -4.43
C THR A 47 -10.96 -3.74 -3.37
N THR A 48 -9.98 -4.55 -3.74
CA THR A 48 -9.26 -5.44 -2.83
C THR A 48 -8.51 -4.63 -1.75
N ILE A 49 -7.77 -3.60 -2.15
CA ILE A 49 -7.07 -2.70 -1.23
C ILE A 49 -8.03 -2.06 -0.23
N LYS A 50 -9.14 -1.47 -0.70
CA LYS A 50 -10.13 -0.83 0.17
C LYS A 50 -10.82 -1.81 1.13
N SER A 51 -10.93 -3.09 0.76
CA SER A 51 -11.42 -4.13 1.67
C SER A 51 -10.37 -4.53 2.71
N ILE A 52 -9.10 -4.64 2.32
CA ILE A 52 -7.98 -4.92 3.24
C ILE A 52 -7.89 -3.85 4.34
N VAL A 53 -8.06 -2.58 3.99
CA VAL A 53 -7.97 -1.48 4.95
C VAL A 53 -9.30 -1.17 5.67
N GLY A 54 -10.34 -1.99 5.44
CA GLY A 54 -11.64 -1.87 6.11
C GLY A 54 -12.44 -0.62 5.72
N ILE A 55 -12.30 -0.15 4.47
CA ILE A 55 -13.14 0.89 3.86
C ILE A 55 -14.36 0.26 3.18
N ASN A 56 -14.17 -0.87 2.48
CA ASN A 56 -15.26 -1.62 1.89
C ASN A 56 -15.62 -2.82 2.77
N ASP A 57 -16.91 -3.06 2.94
CA ASP A 57 -17.39 -4.28 3.58
C ASP A 57 -17.05 -5.53 2.76
N ILE A 58 -16.80 -6.64 3.45
CA ILE A 58 -16.54 -7.94 2.88
C ILE A 58 -17.87 -8.65 2.61
N THR A 59 -18.10 -9.15 1.39
CA THR A 59 -19.33 -9.90 1.05
C THR A 59 -19.26 -11.34 1.55
N SER A 60 -18.15 -12.03 1.31
CA SER A 60 -17.89 -13.38 1.81
C SER A 60 -16.40 -13.62 2.02
N GLY A 61 -16.05 -14.67 2.76
CA GLY A 61 -14.69 -14.94 3.18
C GLY A 61 -14.23 -14.02 4.32
N ASP A 62 -12.93 -13.90 4.48
CA ASP A 62 -12.32 -13.04 5.51
C ASP A 62 -10.98 -12.45 5.07
N ILE A 63 -10.58 -11.37 5.71
CA ILE A 63 -9.27 -10.74 5.61
C ILE A 63 -8.69 -10.64 7.01
N LEU A 64 -7.49 -11.16 7.19
CA LEU A 64 -6.79 -11.16 8.48
C LEU A 64 -5.56 -10.27 8.39
N ILE A 65 -5.40 -9.39 9.38
CA ILE A 65 -4.19 -8.60 9.61
C ILE A 65 -3.57 -9.06 10.93
N ASP A 66 -2.37 -9.61 10.86
CA ASP A 66 -1.70 -10.17 12.06
C ASP A 66 -2.61 -11.18 12.79
N ASN A 67 -3.29 -12.05 12.03
CA ASN A 67 -4.30 -13.03 12.50
C ASN A 67 -5.58 -12.41 13.10
N ILE A 68 -5.80 -11.11 13.02
CA ILE A 68 -7.01 -10.41 13.48
C ILE A 68 -7.95 -10.19 12.28
N SER A 69 -9.22 -10.58 12.40
CA SER A 69 -10.21 -10.39 11.33
C SER A 69 -10.58 -8.92 11.17
N VAL A 70 -10.46 -8.40 9.95
CA VAL A 70 -10.89 -7.04 9.57
C VAL A 70 -12.39 -6.86 9.76
N LYS A 71 -13.17 -7.93 9.56
CA LYS A 71 -14.62 -7.93 9.71
C LYS A 71 -15.05 -7.86 11.18
N GLU A 72 -14.38 -8.63 12.04
CA GLU A 72 -14.74 -8.75 13.45
C GLU A 72 -14.12 -7.64 14.32
N ASN A 73 -12.88 -7.26 14.02
CA ASN A 73 -12.10 -6.33 14.83
C ASN A 73 -11.46 -5.20 13.97
N PRO A 74 -12.26 -4.40 13.24
CA PRO A 74 -11.75 -3.43 12.28
C PRO A 74 -10.85 -2.36 12.90
N LEU A 75 -11.12 -1.93 14.13
CA LEU A 75 -10.32 -0.91 14.82
C LEU A 75 -8.93 -1.44 15.20
N GLU A 76 -8.83 -2.68 15.65
CA GLU A 76 -7.53 -3.28 15.98
C GLU A 76 -6.69 -3.45 14.71
N CYS A 77 -7.30 -3.91 13.61
CA CYS A 77 -6.62 -4.00 12.31
C CYS A 77 -6.12 -2.64 11.83
N LYS A 78 -6.93 -1.56 11.95
CA LYS A 78 -6.54 -0.20 11.55
C LYS A 78 -5.33 0.34 12.32
N LYS A 79 -5.10 -0.09 13.55
CA LYS A 79 -3.90 0.30 14.32
C LYS A 79 -2.62 -0.31 13.76
N LEU A 80 -2.71 -1.43 13.04
CA LEU A 80 -1.59 -2.18 12.49
C LEU A 80 -1.28 -1.81 11.04
N ILE A 81 -2.16 -1.03 10.38
CA ILE A 81 -2.09 -0.70 8.97
C ILE A 81 -1.78 0.77 8.77
N SER A 82 -1.04 1.09 7.73
CA SER A 82 -1.06 2.41 7.10
C SER A 82 -1.55 2.29 5.67
N TYR A 83 -2.33 3.26 5.22
CA TYR A 83 -2.90 3.28 3.87
C TYR A 83 -2.56 4.58 3.13
N VAL A 84 -2.04 4.45 1.93
CA VAL A 84 -1.80 5.54 0.98
C VAL A 84 -2.68 5.30 -0.25
N PRO A 85 -3.71 6.12 -0.49
CA PRO A 85 -4.54 6.03 -1.69
C PRO A 85 -3.81 6.54 -2.94
N ASP A 86 -4.31 6.18 -4.12
CA ASP A 86 -3.84 6.67 -5.43
C ASP A 86 -3.98 8.18 -5.60
N ASN A 87 -5.02 8.75 -5.00
CA ASN A 87 -5.24 10.19 -4.96
C ASN A 87 -5.33 10.66 -3.50
N PRO A 88 -4.32 11.39 -3.01
CA PRO A 88 -4.29 11.86 -1.62
C PRO A 88 -5.30 12.99 -1.41
N ASP A 89 -6.49 12.62 -0.93
CA ASP A 89 -7.49 13.57 -0.43
C ASP A 89 -7.22 13.85 1.05
N ILE A 90 -6.49 14.94 1.32
CA ILE A 90 -6.02 15.31 2.66
C ILE A 90 -6.52 16.70 3.06
N TYR A 91 -6.54 16.99 4.36
CA TYR A 91 -7.06 18.24 4.92
C TYR A 91 -6.27 19.46 4.45
N THR A 92 -6.74 20.12 3.40
CA THR A 92 -6.08 21.27 2.78
C THR A 92 -6.02 22.52 3.67
N SER A 93 -6.86 22.60 4.70
CA SER A 93 -6.85 23.67 5.72
C SER A 93 -5.71 23.56 6.74
N LEU A 94 -5.02 22.41 6.79
CA LEU A 94 -3.88 22.20 7.68
C LEU A 94 -2.57 22.57 6.98
N THR A 95 -1.51 22.83 7.78
CA THR A 95 -0.15 22.79 7.28
C THR A 95 0.36 21.34 7.20
N GLY A 96 1.43 21.10 6.43
CA GLY A 96 2.05 19.77 6.37
C GLY A 96 2.44 19.24 7.74
N MET A 97 3.03 20.10 8.59
CA MET A 97 3.41 19.74 9.96
C MET A 97 2.19 19.42 10.85
N GLN A 98 1.10 20.18 10.71
CA GLN A 98 -0.13 19.91 11.45
C GLN A 98 -0.75 18.57 11.03
N TYR A 99 -0.73 18.23 9.74
CA TYR A 99 -1.20 16.95 9.24
C TYR A 99 -0.37 15.79 9.78
N ILE A 100 0.95 15.87 9.73
CA ILE A 100 1.85 14.86 10.30
C ILE A 100 1.58 14.68 11.80
N ASN A 101 1.43 15.79 12.53
CA ASN A 101 1.13 15.75 13.96
C ASN A 101 -0.22 15.09 14.26
N LEU A 102 -1.26 15.38 13.48
CA LEU A 102 -2.57 14.76 13.60
C LEU A 102 -2.48 13.23 13.46
N ILE A 103 -1.80 12.75 12.42
CA ILE A 103 -1.63 11.30 12.21
C ILE A 103 -0.81 10.68 13.35
N ALA A 104 0.28 11.32 13.73
CA ALA A 104 1.13 10.83 14.82
C ALA A 104 0.39 10.78 16.18
N ASP A 105 -0.52 11.73 16.45
CA ASP A 105 -1.35 11.71 17.67
C ASP A 105 -2.37 10.58 17.66
N ILE A 106 -3.02 10.32 16.51
CA ILE A 106 -3.96 9.19 16.34
C ILE A 106 -3.27 7.86 16.66
N PHE A 107 -2.05 7.68 16.17
CA PHE A 107 -1.27 6.45 16.39
C PHE A 107 -0.39 6.49 17.64
N LYS A 108 -0.51 7.52 18.49
CA LYS A 108 0.23 7.68 19.76
C LYS A 108 1.75 7.61 19.60
N VAL A 109 2.27 8.14 18.51
CA VAL A 109 3.72 8.22 18.26
C VAL A 109 4.35 9.19 19.26
N SER A 110 5.46 8.78 19.90
CA SER A 110 6.17 9.63 20.85
C SER A 110 6.65 10.94 20.22
N LYS A 111 6.80 12.01 21.02
CA LYS A 111 7.29 13.30 20.51
C LYS A 111 8.68 13.20 19.89
N GLN A 112 9.53 12.35 20.45
CA GLN A 112 10.88 12.14 19.97
C GLN A 112 10.87 11.40 18.62
N ASP A 113 10.23 10.23 18.54
CA ASP A 113 10.11 9.48 17.30
C ASP A 113 9.46 10.28 16.17
N ARG A 114 8.40 11.04 16.51
CA ARG A 114 7.72 11.94 15.58
C ARG A 114 8.69 12.94 14.97
N LYS A 115 9.47 13.62 15.80
CA LYS A 115 10.44 14.63 15.37
C LYS A 115 11.50 13.99 14.47
N GLU A 116 12.15 12.92 14.95
CA GLU A 116 13.24 12.25 14.23
C GLU A 116 12.79 11.72 12.88
N ARG A 117 11.64 11.02 12.83
CA ARG A 117 11.11 10.44 11.59
C ARG A 117 10.61 11.51 10.63
N THR A 118 9.95 12.56 11.13
CA THR A 118 9.51 13.68 10.29
C THR A 118 10.70 14.37 9.64
N GLU A 119 11.74 14.71 10.42
CA GLU A 119 12.92 15.36 9.89
C GLU A 119 13.64 14.47 8.86
N LYS A 120 13.81 13.18 9.15
CA LYS A 120 14.43 12.22 8.24
C LYS A 120 13.67 12.18 6.91
N TYR A 121 12.39 11.79 6.94
CA TYR A 121 11.63 11.56 5.71
C TYR A 121 11.33 12.83 4.93
N ALA A 122 11.11 13.97 5.61
CA ALA A 122 10.86 15.24 4.93
C ALA A 122 12.12 15.80 4.27
N LYS A 123 13.32 15.57 4.84
CA LYS A 123 14.60 15.88 4.18
C LYS A 123 14.84 14.99 2.98
N ASP A 124 14.66 13.67 3.14
CA ASP A 124 14.87 12.69 2.08
C ASP A 124 13.96 12.96 0.87
N LEU A 125 12.71 13.37 1.10
CA LEU A 125 11.73 13.71 0.06
C LEU A 125 11.72 15.19 -0.34
N GLU A 126 12.62 16.01 0.20
CA GLU A 126 12.82 17.43 -0.16
C GLU A 126 11.56 18.30 0.02
N ILE A 127 10.82 18.10 1.13
CA ILE A 127 9.67 18.94 1.50
C ILE A 127 9.79 19.52 2.90
N ILE A 128 10.97 19.41 3.54
CA ILE A 128 11.17 19.86 4.93
C ILE A 128 10.85 21.35 5.10
N ASP A 129 11.26 22.19 4.16
CA ASP A 129 11.08 23.65 4.22
C ASP A 129 9.62 24.05 4.00
N ASN A 130 8.81 23.17 3.37
CA ASN A 130 7.40 23.42 3.09
C ASN A 130 6.46 22.93 4.18
N LEU A 131 6.94 22.20 5.20
CA LEU A 131 6.05 21.60 6.21
C LEU A 131 5.21 22.62 6.99
N ASN A 132 5.62 23.88 7.04
CA ASN A 132 4.87 24.95 7.69
C ASN A 132 3.89 25.66 6.75
N ASP A 133 3.93 25.38 5.45
CA ASP A 133 3.02 25.94 4.47
C ASP A 133 1.65 25.24 4.51
N PRO A 134 0.55 25.95 4.21
CA PRO A 134 -0.76 25.31 4.03
C PRO A 134 -0.74 24.26 2.93
N ILE A 135 -1.34 23.09 3.19
CA ILE A 135 -1.45 21.98 2.20
C ILE A 135 -2.23 22.41 0.95
N ALA A 136 -3.09 23.43 1.06
CA ALA A 136 -3.76 24.04 -0.08
C ALA A 136 -2.78 24.50 -1.17
N ASN A 137 -1.58 24.90 -0.79
CA ASN A 137 -0.53 25.40 -1.70
C ASN A 137 0.36 24.28 -2.26
N TYR A 138 0.17 23.03 -1.80
CA TYR A 138 1.00 21.92 -2.25
C TYR A 138 0.61 21.46 -3.66
N SER A 139 1.61 21.18 -4.48
CA SER A 139 1.42 20.43 -5.71
C SER A 139 0.93 19.00 -5.42
N HIS A 140 0.42 18.31 -6.43
CA HIS A 140 0.03 16.91 -6.29
C HIS A 140 1.18 16.03 -5.76
N GLY A 141 2.39 16.19 -6.33
CA GLY A 141 3.58 15.46 -5.87
C GLY A 141 3.97 15.77 -4.42
N MET A 142 3.83 17.02 -3.96
CA MET A 142 4.07 17.39 -2.56
C MET A 142 3.04 16.76 -1.62
N LYS A 143 1.76 16.69 -2.01
CA LYS A 143 0.71 15.99 -1.26
C LYS A 143 1.02 14.49 -1.17
N GLN A 144 1.44 13.88 -2.27
CA GLN A 144 1.83 12.47 -2.31
C GLN A 144 3.02 12.20 -1.37
N LYS A 145 4.07 13.03 -1.41
CA LYS A 145 5.21 12.95 -0.50
C LYS A 145 4.77 13.07 0.97
N LEU A 146 3.89 14.02 1.29
CA LEU A 146 3.40 14.23 2.65
C LEU A 146 2.62 13.02 3.19
N VAL A 147 1.72 12.43 2.37
CA VAL A 147 0.96 11.24 2.75
C VAL A 147 1.88 10.03 2.95
N LEU A 148 2.88 9.86 2.09
CA LEU A 148 3.91 8.82 2.27
C LEU A 148 4.66 9.01 3.59
N ILE A 149 5.12 10.22 3.92
CA ILE A 149 5.77 10.50 5.21
C ILE A 149 4.85 10.09 6.36
N SER A 150 3.60 10.53 6.34
CA SER A 150 2.63 10.21 7.40
C SER A 150 2.39 8.71 7.55
N ALA A 151 2.46 7.97 6.44
CA ALA A 151 2.27 6.52 6.43
C ALA A 151 3.43 5.76 7.09
N PHE A 152 4.66 6.25 6.96
CA PHE A 152 5.82 5.64 7.59
C PHE A 152 6.04 6.05 9.05
N ILE A 153 5.39 7.14 9.51
CA ILE A 153 5.73 7.78 10.79
C ILE A 153 5.41 6.90 12.00
N HIS A 154 4.31 6.11 11.95
CA HIS A 154 3.87 5.29 13.07
C HIS A 154 4.33 3.84 13.01
N THR A 155 5.20 3.50 12.05
CA THR A 155 5.76 2.15 11.88
C THR A 155 4.71 1.03 11.94
N PRO A 156 3.77 0.99 10.98
CA PRO A 156 2.73 -0.04 10.94
C PRO A 156 3.33 -1.44 10.75
N LYS A 157 2.58 -2.50 11.01
CA LYS A 157 2.97 -3.86 10.57
C LYS A 157 2.79 -4.05 9.08
N LEU A 158 1.72 -3.45 8.51
CA LEU A 158 1.39 -3.53 7.09
C LEU A 158 1.25 -2.13 6.48
N LEU A 159 2.02 -1.86 5.44
CA LEU A 159 1.87 -0.67 4.62
C LEU A 159 1.12 -1.06 3.34
N VAL A 160 -0.07 -0.47 3.14
CA VAL A 160 -0.93 -0.69 1.97
C VAL A 160 -0.90 0.55 1.09
N LEU A 161 -0.47 0.40 -0.17
CA LEU A 161 -0.26 1.52 -1.08
C LEU A 161 -1.02 1.29 -2.38
N ASP A 162 -1.84 2.26 -2.80
CA ASP A 162 -2.51 2.22 -4.10
C ASP A 162 -1.78 3.17 -5.05
N GLU A 163 -1.08 2.61 -6.06
CA GLU A 163 -0.29 3.35 -7.07
C GLU A 163 0.70 4.38 -6.49
N PRO A 164 1.59 4.03 -5.54
CA PRO A 164 2.32 4.98 -4.70
C PRO A 164 3.32 5.87 -5.45
N PHE A 165 3.67 5.54 -6.68
CA PHE A 165 4.66 6.28 -7.47
C PHE A 165 4.05 7.30 -8.42
N VAL A 166 2.72 7.32 -8.55
CA VAL A 166 2.00 8.29 -9.38
C VAL A 166 2.20 9.70 -8.82
N GLY A 167 2.57 10.65 -9.68
CA GLY A 167 2.82 12.04 -9.31
C GLY A 167 4.18 12.32 -8.66
N LEU A 168 5.02 11.31 -8.45
CA LEU A 168 6.39 11.49 -7.97
C LEU A 168 7.38 11.67 -9.13
N ASP A 169 8.32 12.57 -8.95
CA ASP A 169 9.49 12.67 -9.81
C ASP A 169 10.44 11.45 -9.65
N PRO A 170 11.39 11.22 -10.57
CA PRO A 170 12.29 10.08 -10.52
C PRO A 170 13.12 10.01 -9.23
N LYS A 171 13.54 11.18 -8.68
CA LYS A 171 14.33 11.26 -7.45
C LYS A 171 13.50 10.84 -6.24
N ALA A 172 12.30 11.40 -6.09
CA ALA A 172 11.37 11.02 -5.03
C ALA A 172 10.99 9.53 -5.11
N SER A 173 10.72 9.01 -6.32
CA SER A 173 10.43 7.60 -6.53
C SER A 173 11.58 6.70 -6.09
N PHE A 174 12.84 7.08 -6.33
CA PHE A 174 14.02 6.37 -5.85
C PHE A 174 14.09 6.35 -4.33
N VAL A 175 13.87 7.52 -3.69
CA VAL A 175 13.86 7.65 -2.23
C VAL A 175 12.77 6.77 -1.61
N VAL A 176 11.53 6.82 -2.13
CA VAL A 176 10.41 5.99 -1.64
C VAL A 176 10.73 4.50 -1.74
N LYS A 177 11.33 4.04 -2.85
CA LYS A 177 11.77 2.63 -2.99
C LYS A 177 12.77 2.22 -1.91
N ASN A 178 13.70 3.11 -1.55
CA ASN A 178 14.66 2.84 -0.48
C ASN A 178 13.97 2.83 0.90
N MET A 179 13.04 3.76 1.17
CA MET A 179 12.22 3.74 2.38
C MET A 179 11.42 2.43 2.51
N MET A 180 10.82 1.94 1.41
CA MET A 180 10.12 0.66 1.38
C MET A 180 11.04 -0.52 1.73
N LYS A 181 12.25 -0.56 1.15
CA LYS A 181 13.24 -1.61 1.47
C LYS A 181 13.70 -1.54 2.93
N GLU A 182 13.99 -0.36 3.45
CA GLU A 182 14.35 -0.17 4.86
C GLU A 182 13.21 -0.65 5.77
N PHE A 183 11.97 -0.32 5.46
CA PHE A 183 10.79 -0.70 6.23
C PHE A 183 10.62 -2.23 6.34
N VAL A 184 10.73 -2.95 5.22
CA VAL A 184 10.59 -4.42 5.25
C VAL A 184 11.81 -5.11 5.88
N ASN A 185 13.00 -4.56 5.75
CA ASN A 185 14.20 -5.05 6.42
C ASN A 185 14.09 -4.92 7.96
N ASN A 186 13.29 -3.96 8.44
CA ASN A 186 12.97 -3.78 9.86
C ASN A 186 11.75 -4.59 10.32
N GLY A 187 11.28 -5.56 9.52
CA GLY A 187 10.22 -6.49 9.88
C GLY A 187 8.81 -6.09 9.47
N GLY A 188 8.62 -4.94 8.81
CA GLY A 188 7.34 -4.57 8.20
C GLY A 188 7.00 -5.42 6.98
N ALA A 189 5.76 -5.27 6.48
CA ALA A 189 5.30 -5.85 5.23
C ALA A 189 4.65 -4.79 4.36
N ILE A 190 4.79 -4.89 3.05
CA ILE A 190 4.19 -3.96 2.09
C ILE A 190 3.33 -4.71 1.11
N PHE A 191 2.09 -4.24 0.92
CA PHE A 191 1.19 -4.65 -0.14
C PHE A 191 0.84 -3.43 -0.99
N PHE A 192 1.20 -3.43 -2.27
CA PHE A 192 0.88 -2.29 -3.11
C PHE A 192 0.37 -2.67 -4.49
N SER A 193 -0.54 -1.85 -5.02
CA SER A 193 -0.98 -1.96 -6.40
C SER A 193 -0.07 -1.17 -7.32
N THR A 194 0.11 -1.66 -8.53
CA THR A 194 0.71 -0.89 -9.61
C THR A 194 0.33 -1.46 -10.98
N HIS A 195 0.33 -0.59 -11.98
CA HIS A 195 0.28 -0.97 -13.39
C HIS A 195 1.67 -0.86 -14.07
N VAL A 196 2.69 -0.39 -13.32
CA VAL A 196 4.07 -0.26 -13.82
C VAL A 196 4.84 -1.53 -13.52
N LEU A 197 4.84 -2.48 -14.46
CA LEU A 197 5.39 -3.82 -14.29
C LEU A 197 6.89 -3.81 -13.98
N GLU A 198 7.65 -2.90 -14.59
CA GLU A 198 9.09 -2.75 -14.35
C GLU A 198 9.40 -2.37 -12.88
N VAL A 199 8.55 -1.56 -12.25
CA VAL A 199 8.70 -1.22 -10.83
C VAL A 199 8.44 -2.45 -9.96
N ALA A 200 7.37 -3.19 -10.23
CA ALA A 200 7.06 -4.42 -9.51
C ALA A 200 8.20 -5.44 -9.65
N GLU A 201 8.70 -5.64 -10.86
CA GLU A 201 9.76 -6.60 -11.15
C GLU A 201 11.07 -6.33 -10.41
N LYS A 202 11.47 -5.03 -10.30
CA LYS A 202 12.73 -4.63 -9.65
C LYS A 202 12.65 -4.49 -8.13
N LEU A 203 11.45 -4.26 -7.60
CA LEU A 203 11.26 -3.92 -6.18
C LEU A 203 10.72 -5.09 -5.36
N CYS A 204 9.88 -5.94 -5.95
CA CYS A 204 9.07 -6.90 -5.19
C CYS A 204 9.67 -8.29 -5.17
N ASN A 205 9.50 -8.99 -4.06
CA ASN A 205 9.83 -10.40 -3.93
C ASN A 205 8.63 -11.31 -4.21
N LYS A 206 7.40 -10.78 -4.13
CA LYS A 206 6.16 -11.51 -4.45
C LYS A 206 5.25 -10.67 -5.35
N VAL A 207 4.41 -11.36 -6.10
CA VAL A 207 3.47 -10.73 -7.03
C VAL A 207 2.20 -11.58 -7.17
N ALA A 208 1.05 -10.92 -7.29
CA ALA A 208 -0.16 -11.52 -7.80
C ALA A 208 -0.72 -10.69 -8.96
N ILE A 209 -1.21 -11.40 -10.00
CA ILE A 209 -1.88 -10.81 -11.16
C ILE A 209 -3.38 -11.01 -10.98
N ILE A 210 -4.13 -9.91 -11.02
CA ILE A 210 -5.59 -9.91 -10.93
C ILE A 210 -6.21 -9.52 -12.26
N LYS A 211 -7.24 -10.25 -12.68
CA LYS A 211 -8.07 -9.99 -13.87
C LYS A 211 -9.53 -10.24 -13.51
N ASN A 212 -10.43 -9.31 -13.84
CA ASN A 212 -11.86 -9.41 -13.58
C ASN A 212 -12.24 -9.80 -12.14
N GLY A 213 -11.49 -9.28 -11.15
CA GLY A 213 -11.71 -9.55 -9.74
C GLY A 213 -11.16 -10.88 -9.24
N GLN A 214 -10.45 -11.66 -10.04
CA GLN A 214 -9.87 -12.96 -9.66
C GLN A 214 -8.35 -12.97 -9.84
N ILE A 215 -7.67 -13.67 -8.95
CA ILE A 215 -6.22 -13.90 -9.08
C ILE A 215 -6.01 -14.98 -10.14
N ILE A 216 -5.23 -14.64 -11.16
CA ILE A 216 -4.86 -15.56 -12.23
C ILE A 216 -3.46 -16.13 -12.06
N LYS A 217 -2.54 -15.40 -11.42
CA LYS A 217 -1.20 -15.89 -11.04
C LYS A 217 -0.82 -15.29 -9.67
N ASN A 218 -0.16 -16.07 -8.84
CA ASN A 218 0.34 -15.65 -7.52
C ASN A 218 1.55 -16.48 -7.12
N GLY A 219 2.61 -15.84 -6.63
CA GLY A 219 3.81 -16.51 -6.17
C GLY A 219 4.97 -15.55 -5.91
N THR A 220 6.16 -16.12 -5.70
CA THR A 220 7.39 -15.32 -5.68
C THR A 220 7.68 -14.74 -7.06
N MET A 221 8.38 -13.62 -7.11
CA MET A 221 8.77 -13.00 -8.38
C MET A 221 9.55 -13.99 -9.27
N ALA A 222 10.43 -14.81 -8.67
CA ALA A 222 11.21 -15.81 -9.39
C ALA A 222 10.34 -16.92 -10.00
N GLU A 223 9.34 -17.44 -9.25
CA GLU A 223 8.42 -18.46 -9.72
C GLU A 223 7.52 -17.97 -10.86
N ILE A 224 7.07 -16.72 -10.77
CA ILE A 224 6.17 -16.13 -11.77
C ILE A 224 6.90 -15.79 -13.06
N LYS A 225 8.09 -15.21 -12.97
CA LYS A 225 8.87 -14.84 -14.15
C LYS A 225 9.53 -16.03 -14.84
N LYS A 226 10.02 -17.00 -14.10
CA LYS A 226 10.89 -18.07 -14.63
C LYS A 226 12.00 -17.45 -15.51
N ASP A 227 12.00 -17.76 -16.80
CA ASP A 227 13.01 -17.32 -17.79
C ASP A 227 12.54 -16.12 -18.65
N THR A 228 11.46 -15.42 -18.24
CA THR A 228 10.89 -14.31 -19.03
C THR A 228 10.73 -13.04 -18.17
N SER A 229 10.25 -11.93 -18.74
CA SER A 229 9.93 -10.72 -18.01
C SER A 229 8.53 -10.78 -17.37
N LEU A 230 8.31 -10.01 -16.32
CA LEU A 230 6.96 -9.87 -15.73
C LEU A 230 5.95 -9.32 -16.76
N GLU A 231 6.41 -8.49 -17.70
CA GLU A 231 5.60 -7.94 -18.77
C GLU A 231 5.09 -9.04 -19.73
N ASN A 232 5.94 -9.96 -20.14
CA ASN A 232 5.54 -11.10 -20.98
C ASN A 232 4.53 -11.98 -20.25
N VAL A 233 4.78 -12.31 -18.98
CA VAL A 233 3.83 -13.09 -18.14
C VAL A 233 2.48 -12.40 -18.04
N PHE A 234 2.48 -11.08 -17.88
CA PHE A 234 1.26 -10.28 -17.79
C PHE A 234 0.49 -10.31 -19.12
N LEU A 235 1.14 -10.06 -20.25
CA LEU A 235 0.53 -10.10 -21.58
C LEU A 235 -0.04 -11.48 -21.95
N GLU A 236 0.67 -12.56 -21.62
CA GLU A 236 0.14 -13.92 -21.80
C GLU A 236 -1.14 -14.13 -20.98
N SER A 237 -1.13 -13.69 -19.73
CA SER A 237 -2.28 -13.82 -18.82
C SER A 237 -3.50 -12.99 -19.26
N GLU A 238 -3.30 -11.97 -20.06
CA GLU A 238 -4.41 -11.19 -20.64
C GLU A 238 -5.11 -11.90 -21.82
N ASN A 239 -4.39 -12.79 -22.51
CA ASN A 239 -4.88 -13.53 -23.65
C ASN A 239 -5.57 -14.87 -23.24
N GLU A 240 -5.42 -15.33 -22.01
CA GLU A 240 -6.13 -16.46 -21.41
C GLU A 240 -7.52 -16.02 -20.84
#